data_ba78baa4a9846101f9c49b4b20755d4a
#
_entry.id   ba78baa4a9846101f9c49b4b20755d4a
#
_cell.length_a   1.000
_cell.length_b   1.000
_cell.length_c   1.000
_cell.angle_alpha   90.00
_cell.angle_beta   90.00
_cell.angle_gamma   90.00
#
_symmetry.space_group_name_H-M   'P 1'
#
loop_
_entity.id
_entity.type
_entity.pdbx_description
1 polymer ?
#
loop_
_entity_poly.entity_id
_entity_poly.type
_entity_poly.pdbx_seq_one_letter_code
_entity_poly.pdbx_strand_id
1 'polypeptide(L)'
;YFFVWRRPPISPLFPYTTLFRSASTMDDFQRFDALIPAGFPVVLVDRIFETKKYSSVCVSNFQPIYRSVCRLAGKGDQRIGIIGGLPRLSSTQERISAYRQAVADCGLPEDEHLIQYGDSLENSACACLDQLLERKCDAIIVCQGLMASETIIYLHQKGIQLAQDIDLVSFVDYDSDVYALYANQMDSIIQPVEDLGQAAGEQILRRVEVPDAPIFENVLTSTYRPYNQPRAWSHSDR
;
A
#
# COMPACT_ATOMS: atom_id res chain seq x y z
N TYR A 1 -9.83 -7.04 0.18
CA TYR A 1 -11.27 -7.33 0.15
C TYR A 1 -11.49 -8.58 -0.70
N PHE A 2 -12.36 -9.51 -0.23
CA PHE A 2 -12.77 -10.69 -1.00
C PHE A 2 -14.24 -10.61 -1.31
N PHE A 3 -14.59 -10.86 -2.57
CA PHE A 3 -15.95 -11.06 -2.99
C PHE A 3 -16.21 -12.56 -3.08
N VAL A 4 -17.07 -13.10 -2.22
CA VAL A 4 -17.52 -14.48 -2.30
C VAL A 4 -18.99 -14.47 -2.68
N TRP A 5 -19.28 -14.95 -3.90
CA TRP A 5 -20.64 -15.10 -4.38
C TRP A 5 -21.10 -16.57 -4.18
N ARG A 6 -22.21 -16.77 -3.52
CA ARG A 6 -22.82 -18.10 -3.40
C ARG A 6 -23.72 -18.37 -4.59
N ARG A 7 -23.49 -19.46 -5.36
CA ARG A 7 -24.49 -19.94 -6.31
C ARG A 7 -25.81 -20.11 -5.58
N PRO A 8 -26.93 -19.52 -6.03
CA PRO A 8 -28.22 -19.77 -5.40
C PRO A 8 -28.51 -21.27 -5.52
N PRO A 9 -28.94 -21.93 -4.44
CA PRO A 9 -29.69 -23.16 -4.59
C PRO A 9 -30.89 -22.82 -5.50
N ILE A 10 -31.36 -23.77 -6.30
CA ILE A 10 -32.41 -23.64 -7.33
C ILE A 10 -33.79 -23.23 -6.70
N SER A 11 -33.79 -22.27 -5.82
CA SER A 11 -34.98 -21.71 -5.17
C SER A 11 -34.98 -20.19 -5.33
N PRO A 12 -36.03 -19.61 -5.94
CA PRO A 12 -36.11 -18.18 -6.26
C PRO A 12 -36.36 -17.26 -5.05
N LEU A 13 -36.26 -17.75 -3.81
CA LEU A 13 -36.71 -17.04 -2.61
C LEU A 13 -35.63 -16.63 -1.62
N PHE A 14 -34.32 -16.79 -1.94
CA PHE A 14 -33.26 -16.32 -1.05
C PHE A 14 -32.61 -15.05 -1.56
N PRO A 15 -32.55 -13.96 -0.74
CA PRO A 15 -31.79 -12.78 -1.09
C PRO A 15 -30.31 -13.15 -1.15
N TYR A 16 -29.65 -12.70 -2.20
CA TYR A 16 -28.21 -12.85 -2.42
C TYR A 16 -27.45 -12.14 -1.30
N THR A 17 -26.87 -12.89 -0.38
CA THR A 17 -25.94 -12.32 0.59
C THR A 17 -24.53 -12.35 0.01
N THR A 18 -24.06 -11.21 -0.44
CA THR A 18 -22.66 -11.00 -0.80
C THR A 18 -21.83 -10.95 0.47
N LEU A 19 -20.95 -11.92 0.70
CA LEU A 19 -20.04 -11.92 1.84
C LEU A 19 -18.73 -11.23 1.42
N PHE A 20 -18.53 -10.01 1.91
CA PHE A 20 -17.25 -9.32 1.81
C PHE A 20 -16.38 -9.72 3.00
N ARG A 21 -15.21 -10.28 2.76
CA ARG A 21 -14.22 -10.50 3.81
C ARG A 21 -12.87 -9.94 3.37
N SER A 22 -12.26 -9.13 4.21
CA SER A 22 -10.84 -8.79 4.12
C SER A 22 -10.03 -9.94 4.68
N ALA A 23 -9.10 -10.50 3.93
CA ALA A 23 -8.12 -11.43 4.47
C ALA A 23 -7.11 -10.62 5.28
N SER A 24 -7.34 -10.51 6.55
CA SER A 24 -6.41 -9.83 7.45
C SER A 24 -5.18 -10.66 7.80
N THR A 25 -5.22 -12.00 7.63
CA THR A 25 -4.10 -12.87 7.98
C THR A 25 -3.95 -14.02 6.97
N MET A 26 -2.71 -14.42 6.68
CA MET A 26 -2.38 -15.51 5.75
C MET A 26 -2.86 -16.90 6.18
N ASP A 27 -3.19 -17.10 7.45
CA ASP A 27 -3.53 -18.42 8.00
C ASP A 27 -4.91 -18.94 7.55
N ASP A 28 -5.74 -18.05 6.96
CA ASP A 28 -7.09 -18.40 6.53
C ASP A 28 -7.21 -18.97 5.09
N PHE A 29 -6.09 -19.10 4.35
CA PHE A 29 -6.14 -19.51 2.92
C PHE A 29 -6.59 -20.94 2.69
N GLN A 30 -6.22 -21.86 3.55
CA GLN A 30 -6.66 -23.24 3.46
C GLN A 30 -8.18 -23.37 3.46
N ARG A 31 -8.88 -22.41 4.08
CA ARG A 31 -10.33 -22.32 4.05
C ARG A 31 -10.91 -21.95 2.70
N PHE A 32 -10.18 -21.13 1.92
CA PHE A 32 -10.60 -20.76 0.56
C PHE A 32 -10.38 -21.89 -0.43
N ASP A 33 -9.34 -22.69 -0.28
CA ASP A 33 -9.11 -23.88 -1.09
C ASP A 33 -10.28 -24.86 -1.02
N ALA A 34 -11.01 -24.89 0.08
CA ALA A 34 -12.24 -25.70 0.22
C ALA A 34 -13.45 -25.12 -0.55
N LEU A 35 -13.43 -23.84 -0.93
CA LEU A 35 -14.53 -23.20 -1.65
C LEU A 35 -14.50 -23.50 -3.14
N ILE A 36 -13.32 -23.71 -3.73
CA ILE A 36 -13.15 -23.96 -5.17
C ILE A 36 -13.85 -25.26 -5.61
N PRO A 37 -13.59 -26.42 -4.96
CA PRO A 37 -14.29 -27.67 -5.30
C PRO A 37 -15.80 -27.57 -5.13
N ALA A 38 -16.27 -26.67 -4.24
CA ALA A 38 -17.69 -26.41 -4.04
C ALA A 38 -18.30 -25.47 -5.11
N GLY A 39 -17.52 -25.05 -6.12
CA GLY A 39 -17.97 -24.20 -7.22
C GLY A 39 -18.22 -22.73 -6.85
N PHE A 40 -17.64 -22.24 -5.75
CA PHE A 40 -17.75 -20.82 -5.40
C PHE A 40 -16.77 -19.99 -6.20
N PRO A 41 -17.24 -18.90 -6.85
CA PRO A 41 -16.35 -17.96 -7.50
C PRO A 41 -15.53 -17.18 -6.46
N VAL A 42 -14.20 -17.16 -6.62
CA VAL A 42 -13.27 -16.43 -5.74
C VAL A 42 -12.41 -15.51 -6.58
N VAL A 43 -12.32 -14.24 -6.18
CA VAL A 43 -11.41 -13.24 -6.75
C VAL A 43 -10.67 -12.58 -5.60
N LEU A 44 -9.34 -12.55 -5.67
CA LEU A 44 -8.48 -11.86 -4.71
C LEU A 44 -8.37 -10.39 -5.08
N VAL A 45 -8.41 -9.49 -4.07
CA VAL A 45 -8.35 -8.04 -4.30
C VAL A 45 -7.27 -7.44 -3.41
N ASP A 46 -6.40 -6.61 -4.00
CA ASP A 46 -5.29 -5.88 -3.38
C ASP A 46 -4.14 -6.77 -2.89
N ARG A 47 -4.43 -7.89 -2.27
CA ARG A 47 -3.44 -8.83 -1.76
C ARG A 47 -3.50 -10.13 -2.55
N ILE A 48 -2.39 -10.45 -3.19
CA ILE A 48 -2.23 -11.70 -3.94
C ILE A 48 -1.29 -12.65 -3.18
N PHE A 49 -1.45 -13.92 -3.46
CA PHE A 49 -0.63 -14.99 -2.92
C PHE A 49 0.08 -15.70 -4.06
N GLU A 50 1.19 -16.33 -3.75
CA GLU A 50 2.01 -17.07 -4.71
C GLU A 50 1.27 -18.18 -5.48
N THR A 51 0.08 -18.58 -5.00
CA THR A 51 -0.70 -19.61 -5.67
C THR A 51 -1.52 -18.99 -6.80
N LYS A 52 -1.14 -19.25 -8.05
CA LYS A 52 -1.93 -18.92 -9.26
C LYS A 52 -3.23 -19.71 -9.36
N LYS A 53 -3.92 -19.94 -8.24
CA LYS A 53 -5.18 -20.71 -8.18
C LYS A 53 -6.42 -19.83 -8.31
N TYR A 54 -6.27 -18.51 -8.12
CA TYR A 54 -7.39 -17.56 -8.06
C TYR A 54 -7.19 -16.44 -9.06
N SER A 55 -8.29 -15.93 -9.60
CA SER A 55 -8.25 -14.65 -10.28
C SER A 55 -7.96 -13.54 -9.28
N SER A 56 -7.22 -12.54 -9.69
CA SER A 56 -6.86 -11.43 -8.81
C SER A 56 -6.94 -10.09 -9.52
N VAL A 57 -7.24 -9.07 -8.74
CA VAL A 57 -7.14 -7.66 -9.12
C VAL A 57 -6.32 -6.97 -8.04
N CYS A 58 -5.18 -6.44 -8.40
CA CYS A 58 -4.27 -5.79 -7.46
C CYS A 58 -3.71 -4.48 -8.04
N VAL A 59 -2.94 -3.78 -7.22
CA VAL A 59 -2.24 -2.55 -7.62
C VAL A 59 -0.74 -2.83 -7.59
N SER A 60 -0.01 -2.33 -8.59
CA SER A 60 1.45 -2.41 -8.61
C SER A 60 2.03 -1.67 -7.40
N ASN A 61 2.86 -2.36 -6.63
CA ASN A 61 3.50 -1.82 -5.44
C ASN A 61 4.96 -1.43 -5.69
N PHE A 62 5.62 -2.07 -6.65
CA PHE A 62 7.05 -1.88 -6.92
C PHE A 62 7.34 -0.48 -7.50
N GLN A 63 6.71 -0.15 -8.63
CA GLN A 63 7.01 1.07 -9.37
C GLN A 63 6.80 2.37 -8.59
N PRO A 64 5.71 2.56 -7.82
CA PRO A 64 5.53 3.79 -7.08
C PRO A 64 6.58 3.98 -5.98
N ILE A 65 7.01 2.93 -5.29
CA ILE A 65 8.07 3.02 -4.28
C ILE A 65 9.42 3.29 -4.93
N TYR A 66 9.78 2.54 -5.96
CA TYR A 66 11.03 2.77 -6.69
C TYR A 66 11.14 4.23 -7.17
N ARG A 67 10.08 4.73 -7.79
CA ARG A 67 10.01 6.14 -8.23
C ARG A 67 10.12 7.12 -7.08
N SER A 68 9.53 6.82 -5.91
CA SER A 68 9.60 7.66 -4.73
C SER A 68 11.04 7.84 -4.25
N VAL A 69 11.79 6.75 -4.09
CA VAL A 69 13.19 6.78 -3.67
C VAL A 69 14.04 7.55 -4.68
N CYS A 70 13.93 7.25 -5.99
CA CYS A 70 14.69 7.94 -7.01
C CYS A 70 14.39 9.44 -7.05
N ARG A 71 13.13 9.84 -6.81
CA ARG A 71 12.75 11.25 -6.76
C ARG A 71 13.32 11.96 -5.53
N LEU A 72 13.23 11.34 -4.35
CA LEU A 72 13.81 11.88 -3.12
C LEU A 72 15.32 12.02 -3.25
N ALA A 73 16.02 10.99 -3.74
CA ALA A 73 17.45 11.05 -4.04
C ALA A 73 17.80 12.20 -5.02
N GLY A 74 16.99 12.38 -6.07
CA GLY A 74 17.12 13.47 -7.02
C GLY A 74 16.89 14.87 -6.43
N LYS A 75 16.19 14.99 -5.30
CA LYS A 75 16.03 16.21 -4.48
C LYS A 75 17.22 16.46 -3.55
N GLY A 76 18.13 15.49 -3.40
CA GLY A 76 19.30 15.55 -2.54
C GLY A 76 19.16 14.81 -1.21
N ASP A 77 18.03 14.09 -0.97
CA ASP A 77 17.86 13.26 0.21
C ASP A 77 18.83 12.08 0.17
N GLN A 78 19.53 11.84 1.28
CA GLN A 78 20.55 10.80 1.41
C GLN A 78 20.14 9.67 2.35
N ARG A 79 19.34 9.98 3.34
CA ARG A 79 18.87 9.03 4.37
C ARG A 79 17.36 8.90 4.33
N ILE A 80 16.89 8.06 3.41
CA ILE A 80 15.46 7.85 3.16
C ILE A 80 14.97 6.69 4.02
N GLY A 81 14.10 6.94 4.99
CA GLY A 81 13.44 5.90 5.77
C GLY A 81 12.20 5.35 5.07
N ILE A 82 11.83 4.10 5.40
CA ILE A 82 10.55 3.51 4.94
C ILE A 82 9.83 2.84 6.10
N ILE A 83 8.52 3.08 6.21
CA ILE A 83 7.63 2.37 7.14
C ILE A 83 6.72 1.47 6.32
N GLY A 84 7.04 0.18 6.30
CA GLY A 84 6.22 -0.88 5.69
C GLY A 84 5.08 -1.31 6.59
N GLY A 85 4.17 -2.10 6.04
CA GLY A 85 3.16 -2.83 6.82
C GLY A 85 3.72 -4.14 7.39
N LEU A 86 2.83 -5.07 7.75
CA LEU A 86 3.24 -6.38 8.28
C LEU A 86 4.17 -7.11 7.29
N PRO A 87 5.34 -7.60 7.73
CA PRO A 87 6.37 -8.19 6.83
C PRO A 87 5.89 -9.38 6.00
N ARG A 88 4.90 -10.13 6.49
CA ARG A 88 4.35 -11.31 5.80
C ARG A 88 3.45 -11.00 4.61
N LEU A 89 3.03 -9.74 4.44
CA LEU A 89 2.16 -9.34 3.33
C LEU A 89 2.94 -9.18 2.04
N SER A 90 2.43 -9.74 0.94
CA SER A 90 3.05 -9.63 -0.39
C SER A 90 3.27 -8.18 -0.82
N SER A 91 2.29 -7.31 -0.57
CA SER A 91 2.40 -5.88 -0.85
C SER A 91 3.54 -5.21 -0.07
N THR A 92 3.74 -5.59 1.21
CA THR A 92 4.87 -5.09 2.01
C THR A 92 6.20 -5.58 1.45
N GLN A 93 6.30 -6.88 1.14
CA GLN A 93 7.52 -7.46 0.58
C GLN A 93 7.91 -6.81 -0.75
N GLU A 94 6.94 -6.60 -1.64
CA GLU A 94 7.15 -5.94 -2.92
C GLU A 94 7.61 -4.48 -2.74
N ARG A 95 6.99 -3.72 -1.81
CA ARG A 95 7.37 -2.34 -1.49
C ARG A 95 8.78 -2.26 -0.92
N ILE A 96 9.14 -3.14 0.02
CA ILE A 96 10.49 -3.16 0.60
C ILE A 96 11.53 -3.61 -0.43
N SER A 97 11.22 -4.58 -1.28
CA SER A 97 12.09 -4.98 -2.39
C SER A 97 12.38 -3.81 -3.34
N ALA A 98 11.32 -3.06 -3.72
CA ALA A 98 11.45 -1.89 -4.57
C ALA A 98 12.29 -0.77 -3.92
N TYR A 99 12.12 -0.55 -2.62
CA TYR A 99 12.91 0.40 -1.85
C TYR A 99 14.40 0.02 -1.87
N ARG A 100 14.76 -1.23 -1.52
CA ARG A 100 16.15 -1.69 -1.54
C ARG A 100 16.78 -1.56 -2.92
N GLN A 101 16.06 -1.98 -3.96
CA GLN A 101 16.56 -1.84 -5.33
C GLN A 101 16.82 -0.39 -5.70
N ALA A 102 15.89 0.52 -5.38
CA ALA A 102 16.04 1.93 -5.69
C ALA A 102 17.16 2.61 -4.88
N VAL A 103 17.34 2.25 -3.60
CA VAL A 103 18.47 2.71 -2.76
C VAL A 103 19.80 2.33 -3.41
N ALA A 104 19.95 1.07 -3.84
CA ALA A 104 21.15 0.60 -4.52
C ALA A 104 21.36 1.31 -5.86
N ASP A 105 20.34 1.40 -6.71
CA ASP A 105 20.43 2.00 -8.05
C ASP A 105 20.68 3.52 -8.00
N CYS A 106 20.20 4.21 -6.97
CA CYS A 106 20.46 5.63 -6.73
C CYS A 106 21.80 5.91 -6.02
N GLY A 107 22.56 4.87 -5.63
CA GLY A 107 23.83 5.00 -4.93
C GLY A 107 23.71 5.57 -3.51
N LEU A 108 22.55 5.37 -2.87
CA LEU A 108 22.31 5.80 -1.50
C LEU A 108 22.92 4.80 -0.51
N PRO A 109 23.26 5.22 0.72
CA PRO A 109 23.75 4.32 1.77
C PRO A 109 22.70 3.25 2.10
N GLU A 110 23.10 1.97 2.01
CA GLU A 110 22.28 0.86 2.45
C GLU A 110 22.33 0.75 3.97
N ASP A 111 21.20 0.95 4.64
CA ASP A 111 21.05 0.84 6.09
C ASP A 111 19.70 0.18 6.41
N GLU A 112 19.75 -1.11 6.78
CA GLU A 112 18.54 -1.88 7.12
C GLU A 112 17.75 -1.28 8.30
N HIS A 113 18.39 -0.47 9.14
CA HIS A 113 17.68 0.23 10.20
C HIS A 113 16.79 1.38 9.72
N LEU A 114 16.90 1.78 8.46
CA LEU A 114 15.97 2.72 7.84
C LEU A 114 14.68 2.04 7.38
N ILE A 115 14.60 0.71 7.47
CA ILE A 115 13.40 -0.07 7.16
C ILE A 115 12.71 -0.41 8.47
N GLN A 116 11.52 0.16 8.67
CA GLN A 116 10.68 -0.06 9.82
C GLN A 116 9.36 -0.73 9.40
N TYR A 117 8.72 -1.43 10.33
CA TYR A 117 7.47 -2.15 10.07
C TYR A 117 6.42 -1.77 11.11
N GLY A 118 5.27 -1.24 10.64
CA GLY A 118 4.08 -1.01 11.44
C GLY A 118 3.04 -2.11 11.19
N ASP A 119 2.12 -2.25 12.13
CA ASP A 119 1.04 -3.25 12.04
C ASP A 119 -0.33 -2.63 11.65
N SER A 120 -0.36 -1.33 11.37
CA SER A 120 -1.56 -0.53 11.08
C SER A 120 -2.56 -0.47 12.26
N LEU A 121 -2.09 -0.77 13.46
CA LEU A 121 -2.82 -0.48 14.69
C LEU A 121 -2.50 0.93 15.16
N GLU A 122 -3.31 1.45 16.06
CA GLU A 122 -3.17 2.80 16.61
C GLU A 122 -1.76 3.00 17.21
N ASN A 123 -1.13 4.11 16.85
CA ASN A 123 0.22 4.51 17.24
C ASN A 123 1.37 3.62 16.73
N SER A 124 1.14 2.71 15.80
CA SER A 124 2.21 1.86 15.28
C SER A 124 3.24 2.65 14.46
N ALA A 125 2.84 3.72 13.80
CA ALA A 125 3.75 4.60 13.07
C ALA A 125 4.67 5.41 13.99
N CYS A 126 4.20 5.80 15.18
CA CYS A 126 4.95 6.66 16.09
C CYS A 126 6.27 6.03 16.56
N ALA A 127 6.25 4.76 16.93
CA ALA A 127 7.47 4.04 17.35
C ALA A 127 8.48 3.88 16.20
N CYS A 128 7.97 3.64 14.98
CA CYS A 128 8.80 3.59 13.78
C CYS A 128 9.45 4.96 13.49
N LEU A 129 8.66 6.03 13.64
CA LEU A 129 9.13 7.40 13.40
C LEU A 129 10.24 7.81 14.39
N ASP A 130 10.11 7.50 15.68
CA ASP A 130 11.17 7.81 16.65
C ASP A 130 12.50 7.18 16.24
N GLN A 131 12.48 5.91 15.81
CA GLN A 131 13.68 5.24 15.34
C GLN A 131 14.27 5.88 14.07
N LEU A 132 13.43 6.29 13.11
CA LEU A 132 13.89 6.95 11.89
C LEU A 132 14.44 8.35 12.16
N LEU A 133 13.79 9.13 13.03
CA LEU A 133 14.22 10.48 13.43
C LEU A 133 15.56 10.44 14.19
N GLU A 134 15.77 9.48 15.11
CA GLU A 134 17.05 9.26 15.78
C GLU A 134 18.18 8.98 14.79
N ARG A 135 17.86 8.39 13.64
CA ARG A 135 18.80 8.12 12.54
C ARG A 135 18.97 9.27 11.58
N LYS A 136 18.35 10.42 11.85
CA LYS A 136 18.43 11.64 11.06
C LYS A 136 18.02 11.40 9.59
N CYS A 137 16.86 10.79 9.37
CA CYS A 137 16.30 10.65 8.04
C CYS A 137 15.98 12.03 7.44
N ASP A 138 16.32 12.21 6.18
CA ASP A 138 15.98 13.41 5.39
C ASP A 138 14.56 13.29 4.81
N ALA A 139 14.15 12.05 4.56
CA ALA A 139 12.84 11.73 3.99
C ALA A 139 12.28 10.42 4.56
N ILE A 140 10.97 10.30 4.56
CA ILE A 140 10.26 9.08 5.02
C ILE A 140 9.22 8.68 3.97
N ILE A 141 9.18 7.38 3.64
CA ILE A 141 8.14 6.78 2.81
C ILE A 141 7.22 5.95 3.72
N VAL A 142 5.92 6.25 3.72
CA VAL A 142 4.93 5.53 4.52
C VAL A 142 4.03 4.70 3.61
N CYS A 143 4.00 3.40 3.83
CA CYS A 143 3.38 2.44 2.93
C CYS A 143 1.87 2.23 3.12
N GLN A 144 1.22 2.95 4.05
CA GLN A 144 -0.22 2.79 4.31
C GLN A 144 -0.86 4.12 4.73
N GLY A 145 -2.08 4.39 4.25
CA GLY A 145 -2.77 5.65 4.47
C GLY A 145 -3.06 5.97 5.95
N LEU A 146 -3.45 4.96 6.74
CA LEU A 146 -3.68 5.16 8.19
C LEU A 146 -2.39 5.59 8.90
N MET A 147 -1.29 4.86 8.69
CA MET A 147 0.02 5.22 9.25
C MET A 147 0.53 6.57 8.73
N ALA A 148 0.16 6.97 7.50
CA ALA A 148 0.49 8.29 6.98
C ALA A 148 -0.17 9.41 7.77
N SER A 149 -1.45 9.27 8.08
CA SER A 149 -2.17 10.24 8.91
C SER A 149 -1.56 10.35 10.31
N GLU A 150 -1.22 9.22 10.93
CA GLU A 150 -0.50 9.20 12.21
C GLU A 150 0.86 9.88 12.10
N THR A 151 1.61 9.60 11.04
CA THR A 151 2.92 10.21 10.78
C THR A 151 2.82 11.73 10.70
N ILE A 152 1.88 12.26 9.94
CA ILE A 152 1.68 13.70 9.78
C ILE A 152 1.36 14.35 11.14
N ILE A 153 0.42 13.78 11.88
CA ILE A 153 0.02 14.28 13.21
C ILE A 153 1.23 14.25 14.16
N TYR A 154 1.95 13.15 14.18
CA TYR A 154 3.09 12.97 15.07
C TYR A 154 4.24 13.95 14.77
N LEU A 155 4.62 14.13 13.51
CA LEU A 155 5.62 15.10 13.09
C LEU A 155 5.20 16.51 13.46
N HIS A 156 3.93 16.86 13.24
CA HIS A 156 3.39 18.15 13.64
C HIS A 156 3.48 18.38 15.16
N GLN A 157 3.14 17.38 15.97
CA GLN A 157 3.26 17.45 17.44
C GLN A 157 4.72 17.62 17.91
N LYS A 158 5.67 17.08 17.19
CA LYS A 158 7.12 17.25 17.43
C LYS A 158 7.66 18.61 16.92
N GLY A 159 6.83 19.41 16.25
CA GLY A 159 7.25 20.68 15.66
C GLY A 159 8.08 20.52 14.38
N ILE A 160 8.07 19.33 13.76
CA ILE A 160 8.78 19.02 12.51
C ILE A 160 7.87 19.39 11.33
N GLN A 161 8.36 20.25 10.46
CA GLN A 161 7.59 20.76 9.32
C GLN A 161 7.87 19.94 8.07
N LEU A 162 6.79 19.40 7.46
CA LEU A 162 6.89 18.71 6.17
C LEU A 162 7.41 19.66 5.09
N ALA A 163 8.20 19.12 4.18
CA ALA A 163 8.85 19.82 3.09
C ALA A 163 9.89 20.89 3.48
N GLN A 164 10.04 21.17 4.77
CA GLN A 164 11.09 22.05 5.28
C GLN A 164 12.15 21.25 6.05
N ASP A 165 11.73 20.51 7.06
CA ASP A 165 12.64 19.71 7.89
C ASP A 165 12.78 18.28 7.35
N ILE A 166 11.70 17.70 6.81
CA ILE A 166 11.68 16.33 6.32
C ILE A 166 10.74 16.21 5.10
N ASP A 167 11.15 15.42 4.12
CA ASP A 167 10.27 15.05 3.00
C ASP A 167 9.43 13.82 3.36
N LEU A 168 8.17 13.82 2.93
CA LEU A 168 7.25 12.72 3.14
C LEU A 168 6.68 12.23 1.82
N VAL A 169 6.66 10.91 1.64
CA VAL A 169 5.91 10.23 0.58
C VAL A 169 4.96 9.23 1.21
N SER A 170 3.72 9.18 0.80
CA SER A 170 2.80 8.18 1.32
C SER A 170 1.79 7.66 0.30
N PHE A 171 1.40 6.40 0.52
CA PHE A 171 0.12 5.92 0.00
C PHE A 171 -1.01 6.65 0.72
N VAL A 172 -1.95 7.18 -0.03
CA VAL A 172 -3.05 7.98 0.50
C VAL A 172 -4.39 7.43 0.03
N ASP A 173 -5.36 7.47 0.94
CA ASP A 173 -6.76 7.26 0.66
C ASP A 173 -7.44 8.63 0.56
N TYR A 174 -8.35 8.79 -0.38
CA TYR A 174 -8.96 10.09 -0.74
C TYR A 174 -9.73 10.78 0.39
N ASP A 175 -10.20 10.04 1.39
CA ASP A 175 -11.14 10.51 2.41
C ASP A 175 -10.48 10.99 3.71
N SER A 176 -9.15 11.20 3.72
CA SER A 176 -8.46 11.67 4.92
C SER A 176 -8.39 13.20 4.95
N ASP A 177 -9.08 13.83 5.91
CA ASP A 177 -8.99 15.28 6.18
C ASP A 177 -7.54 15.71 6.44
N VAL A 178 -6.78 14.88 7.14
CA VAL A 178 -5.35 15.11 7.42
C VAL A 178 -4.57 15.19 6.12
N TYR A 179 -4.79 14.24 5.19
CA TYR A 179 -4.15 14.29 3.88
C TYR A 179 -4.50 15.56 3.11
N ALA A 180 -5.77 15.96 3.10
CA ALA A 180 -6.22 17.16 2.38
C ALA A 180 -5.48 18.43 2.84
N LEU A 181 -5.20 18.55 4.14
CA LEU A 181 -4.46 19.69 4.72
C LEU A 181 -2.97 19.72 4.30
N TYR A 182 -2.36 18.56 4.09
CA TYR A 182 -0.91 18.43 3.84
C TYR A 182 -0.55 18.00 2.40
N ALA A 183 -1.54 17.82 1.52
CA ALA A 183 -1.36 17.34 0.15
C ALA A 183 -0.36 18.17 -0.69
N ASN A 184 -0.18 19.45 -0.35
CA ASN A 184 0.77 20.35 -0.99
C ASN A 184 2.15 20.41 -0.32
N GLN A 185 2.41 19.55 0.66
CA GLN A 185 3.66 19.48 1.42
C GLN A 185 4.30 18.08 1.40
N MET A 186 3.70 17.14 0.66
CA MET A 186 4.16 15.77 0.56
C MET A 186 3.89 15.17 -0.82
N ASP A 187 4.70 14.23 -1.24
CA ASP A 187 4.42 13.41 -2.40
C ASP A 187 3.39 12.33 -2.06
N SER A 188 2.50 12.03 -2.99
CA SER A 188 1.39 11.12 -2.75
C SER A 188 1.32 10.02 -3.79
N ILE A 189 1.10 8.79 -3.33
CA ILE A 189 0.82 7.63 -4.16
C ILE A 189 -0.68 7.31 -4.01
N ILE A 190 -1.44 7.66 -5.02
CA ILE A 190 -2.90 7.54 -5.03
C ILE A 190 -3.29 6.22 -5.66
N GLN A 191 -3.92 5.35 -4.89
CA GLN A 191 -4.39 4.06 -5.39
C GLN A 191 -5.72 4.23 -6.14
N PRO A 192 -5.93 3.49 -7.27
CA PRO A 192 -7.17 3.55 -8.05
C PRO A 192 -8.25 2.67 -7.38
N VAL A 193 -8.74 3.08 -6.21
CA VAL A 193 -9.63 2.26 -5.36
C VAL A 193 -10.96 1.95 -6.06
N GLU A 194 -11.50 2.92 -6.80
CA GLU A 194 -12.75 2.75 -7.56
C GLU A 194 -12.57 1.75 -8.70
N ASP A 195 -11.49 1.91 -9.49
CA ASP A 195 -11.17 0.98 -10.59
C ASP A 195 -10.88 -0.42 -10.06
N LEU A 196 -10.22 -0.52 -8.90
CA LEU A 196 -9.95 -1.79 -8.22
C LEU A 196 -11.27 -2.49 -7.84
N GLY A 197 -12.22 -1.74 -7.26
CA GLY A 197 -13.54 -2.23 -6.91
C GLY A 197 -14.36 -2.66 -8.12
N GLN A 198 -14.37 -1.85 -9.19
CA GLN A 198 -15.06 -2.15 -10.43
C GLN A 198 -14.48 -3.41 -11.09
N ALA A 199 -13.17 -3.47 -11.28
CA ALA A 199 -12.51 -4.62 -11.90
C ALA A 199 -12.73 -5.92 -11.10
N ALA A 200 -12.75 -5.85 -9.77
CA ALA A 200 -13.06 -6.98 -8.91
C ALA A 200 -14.51 -7.44 -9.08
N GLY A 201 -15.47 -6.51 -9.16
CA GLY A 201 -16.88 -6.79 -9.43
C GLY A 201 -17.09 -7.47 -10.78
N GLU A 202 -16.49 -6.94 -11.83
CA GLU A 202 -16.55 -7.53 -13.19
C GLU A 202 -15.98 -8.96 -13.21
N GLN A 203 -14.87 -9.20 -12.54
CA GLN A 203 -14.25 -10.52 -12.48
C GLN A 203 -15.11 -11.53 -11.70
N ILE A 204 -15.74 -11.13 -10.61
CA ILE A 204 -16.61 -12.03 -9.86
C ILE A 204 -17.85 -12.39 -10.65
N LEU A 205 -18.47 -11.42 -11.35
CA LEU A 205 -19.61 -11.66 -12.23
C LEU A 205 -19.26 -12.62 -13.37
N ARG A 206 -18.13 -12.40 -14.03
CA ARG A 206 -17.61 -13.29 -15.07
C ARG A 206 -17.43 -14.73 -14.57
N ARG A 207 -16.95 -14.90 -13.34
CA ARG A 207 -16.79 -16.22 -12.74
C ARG A 207 -18.11 -16.89 -12.38
N VAL A 208 -19.14 -16.11 -12.07
CA VAL A 208 -20.50 -16.61 -11.85
C VAL A 208 -21.10 -17.11 -13.18
N GLU A 209 -20.95 -16.34 -14.25
CA GLU A 209 -21.51 -16.66 -15.58
C GLU A 209 -20.76 -17.81 -16.26
N VAL A 210 -19.42 -17.85 -16.11
CA VAL A 210 -18.53 -18.84 -16.71
C VAL A 210 -17.63 -19.43 -15.63
N PRO A 211 -18.09 -20.46 -14.90
CA PRO A 211 -17.34 -21.04 -13.76
C PRO A 211 -15.94 -21.53 -14.13
N ASP A 212 -15.77 -22.07 -15.33
CA ASP A 212 -14.50 -22.59 -15.84
C ASP A 212 -13.66 -21.52 -16.59
N ALA A 213 -14.00 -20.25 -16.45
CA ALA A 213 -13.21 -19.18 -17.04
C ALA A 213 -11.74 -19.27 -16.56
N PRO A 214 -10.76 -19.00 -17.45
CA PRO A 214 -9.35 -19.04 -17.06
C PRO A 214 -9.07 -18.06 -15.93
N ILE A 215 -8.04 -18.38 -15.12
CA ILE A 215 -7.55 -17.48 -14.09
C ILE A 215 -7.03 -16.21 -14.76
N PHE A 216 -7.40 -15.09 -14.18
CA PHE A 216 -7.07 -13.77 -14.69
C PHE A 216 -6.37 -12.97 -13.61
N GLU A 217 -5.26 -12.33 -13.96
CA GLU A 217 -4.54 -11.37 -13.12
C GLU A 217 -4.68 -9.98 -13.74
N ASN A 218 -5.21 -9.03 -12.98
CA ASN A 218 -5.29 -7.63 -13.36
C ASN A 218 -4.47 -6.79 -12.38
N VAL A 219 -3.45 -6.11 -12.90
CA VAL A 219 -2.57 -5.24 -12.11
C VAL A 219 -2.80 -3.80 -12.54
N LEU A 220 -3.45 -3.05 -11.69
CA LEU A 220 -3.69 -1.62 -11.86
C LEU A 220 -2.45 -0.80 -11.44
N THR A 221 -2.38 0.44 -11.89
CA THR A 221 -1.29 1.35 -11.55
C THR A 221 -1.77 2.49 -10.67
N SER A 222 -0.99 2.82 -9.64
CA SER A 222 -1.23 4.01 -8.81
C SER A 222 -0.84 5.28 -9.55
N THR A 223 -1.49 6.39 -9.23
CA THR A 223 -1.09 7.72 -9.67
C THR A 223 -0.11 8.32 -8.69
N TYR A 224 1.07 8.71 -9.18
CA TYR A 224 2.06 9.44 -8.38
C TYR A 224 1.84 10.95 -8.54
N ARG A 225 1.56 11.64 -7.43
CA ARG A 225 1.41 13.09 -7.37
C ARG A 225 2.60 13.69 -6.62
N PRO A 226 3.55 14.30 -7.32
CA PRO A 226 4.65 15.01 -6.69
C PRO A 226 4.15 16.31 -6.07
N TYR A 227 4.69 16.68 -4.94
CA TYR A 227 4.62 18.03 -4.43
C TYR A 227 5.70 18.90 -5.12
N ASN A 228 5.35 20.10 -5.57
CA ASN A 228 6.15 20.88 -6.52
C ASN A 228 6.84 22.12 -5.94
N GLN A 229 7.09 22.19 -4.64
CA GLN A 229 7.88 23.31 -4.12
C GLN A 229 9.35 22.91 -3.96
N PRO A 230 10.32 23.76 -4.37
CA PRO A 230 11.73 23.51 -4.11
C PRO A 230 12.01 23.61 -2.60
N ARG A 231 12.81 22.70 -2.07
CA ARG A 231 13.34 22.79 -0.71
C ARG A 231 14.13 24.09 -0.55
N ALA A 232 13.83 24.86 0.49
CA ALA A 232 14.49 26.15 0.78
C ALA A 232 15.77 26.00 1.61
N TRP A 233 16.28 24.77 1.86
CA TRP A 233 17.43 24.58 2.77
C TRP A 233 18.61 23.86 2.10
N SER A 234 19.82 24.23 2.50
CA SER A 234 21.06 23.57 2.12
C SER A 234 21.60 22.75 3.30
N HIS A 235 22.19 21.57 3.01
CA HIS A 235 22.81 20.70 4.01
C HIS A 235 23.96 21.31 4.83
N SER A 236 24.34 22.57 4.57
CA SER A 236 25.46 23.25 5.23
C SER A 236 25.16 23.79 6.64
N ASP A 237 23.92 23.70 7.12
CA ASP A 237 23.49 24.32 8.37
C ASP A 237 23.12 23.33 9.49
N ARG A 238 23.61 22.09 9.43
CA ARG A 238 23.44 21.10 10.51
C ARG A 238 24.73 20.65 11.15
#